data_dbab114f19b2a394604ee36aee82f219
#
_entry.id   dbab114f19b2a394604ee36aee82f219
#
_cell.length_a   1.000
_cell.length_b   1.000
_cell.length_c   1.000
_cell.angle_alpha   90.00
_cell.angle_beta   90.00
_cell.angle_gamma   90.00
#
_symmetry.space_group_name_H-M   'P 1'
#
loop_
_entity.id
_entity.type
_entity.pdbx_description
1 polymer ?
#
loop_
_entity_poly.entity_id
_entity_poly.type
_entity_poly.pdbx_seq_one_letter_code
_entity_poly.pdbx_strand_id
1 'polypeptide(L)'
;IYVMRTGWGPEDSYFHVHGIQLERGEVSSHSHNDTGHVEIHARGEDILTDSGRYIYNSSCWKDWRHYFLSAKAHNTLYVDDHEMGTVPGVTRTRGVRTYLHAFEENEQYQLIDISHNGYDFMDDPMFHRRRVVRLPDDVYVIEDRVTGICREEHDIRLYYNFAFGHLDGENGKFDYTSQKGRRYTMTVQADKKLDFEILEGSEDP
;
A
#
# COMPACT_ATOMS: atom_id res chain seq x y z
N ILE A 1 1.04 1.79 -12.89
CA ILE A 1 2.16 1.44 -11.97
C ILE A 1 3.33 2.34 -12.31
N TYR A 2 3.95 2.91 -11.27
CA TYR A 2 5.16 3.73 -11.38
C TYR A 2 6.30 2.97 -10.71
N VAL A 3 7.42 2.78 -11.40
CA VAL A 3 8.55 1.96 -10.93
C VAL A 3 9.84 2.76 -11.00
N MET A 4 10.59 2.77 -9.91
CA MET A 4 11.97 3.29 -9.83
C MET A 4 12.92 2.14 -9.47
N ARG A 5 14.12 2.15 -10.06
CA ARG A 5 15.11 1.08 -9.85
C ARG A 5 16.53 1.58 -9.95
N THR A 6 17.45 0.86 -9.32
CA THR A 6 18.88 1.18 -9.40
C THR A 6 19.58 0.48 -10.56
N GLY A 7 19.00 -0.60 -11.06
CA GLY A 7 19.56 -1.40 -12.14
C GLY A 7 18.70 -2.62 -12.46
N TRP A 8 19.30 -3.62 -13.12
CA TRP A 8 18.64 -4.84 -13.60
C TRP A 8 19.34 -6.12 -13.09
N GLY A 9 20.26 -5.99 -12.19
CA GLY A 9 20.96 -7.11 -11.57
C GLY A 9 20.19 -7.71 -10.39
N PRO A 10 20.58 -8.90 -9.94
CA PRO A 10 19.88 -9.59 -8.86
C PRO A 10 19.99 -8.93 -7.47
N GLU A 11 20.97 -8.05 -7.29
CA GLU A 11 21.19 -7.30 -6.05
C GLU A 11 20.72 -5.82 -6.16
N ASP A 12 20.16 -5.45 -7.32
CA ASP A 12 19.66 -4.10 -7.52
C ASP A 12 18.35 -3.90 -6.76
N SER A 13 18.13 -2.65 -6.35
CA SER A 13 16.94 -2.27 -5.61
C SER A 13 15.89 -1.66 -6.54
N TYR A 14 14.63 -1.89 -6.23
CA TYR A 14 13.51 -1.17 -6.84
C TYR A 14 12.40 -0.92 -5.83
N PHE A 15 11.60 0.06 -6.13
CA PHE A 15 10.29 0.22 -5.51
C PHE A 15 9.26 0.59 -6.56
N HIS A 16 8.02 0.24 -6.30
CA HIS A 16 6.94 0.71 -7.15
C HIS A 16 5.77 1.21 -6.33
N VAL A 17 4.97 2.09 -6.95
CA VAL A 17 3.71 2.58 -6.40
C VAL A 17 2.60 2.27 -7.41
N HIS A 18 1.54 1.64 -6.94
CA HIS A 18 0.40 1.31 -7.78
C HIS A 18 -0.52 2.54 -7.91
N GLY A 19 -0.69 2.99 -9.14
CA GLY A 19 -1.68 4.01 -9.51
C GLY A 19 -2.70 3.40 -10.43
N ILE A 20 -3.96 3.57 -10.10
CA ILE A 20 -5.07 3.04 -10.88
C ILE A 20 -5.85 4.19 -11.55
N GLN A 21 -6.37 3.90 -12.74
CA GLN A 21 -7.35 4.76 -13.41
C GLN A 21 -8.51 3.89 -13.83
N LEU A 22 -9.64 4.07 -13.19
CA LEU A 22 -10.81 3.24 -13.39
C LEU A 22 -12.02 4.13 -13.56
N GLU A 23 -12.69 3.96 -14.69
CA GLU A 23 -13.89 4.68 -14.98
C GLU A 23 -15.10 4.07 -14.25
N ARG A 24 -16.07 4.94 -13.94
CA ARG A 24 -17.34 4.49 -13.39
C ARG A 24 -18.04 3.53 -14.36
N GLY A 25 -18.53 2.41 -13.83
CA GLY A 25 -19.21 1.39 -14.63
C GLY A 25 -18.27 0.36 -15.27
N GLU A 26 -16.97 0.51 -15.13
CA GLU A 26 -16.02 -0.51 -15.58
C GLU A 26 -16.14 -1.79 -14.76
N VAL A 27 -16.15 -2.93 -15.44
CA VAL A 27 -16.07 -4.24 -14.81
C VAL A 27 -14.62 -4.69 -14.88
N SER A 28 -13.96 -4.76 -13.74
CA SER A 28 -12.60 -5.29 -13.69
C SER A 28 -12.55 -6.53 -12.79
N SER A 29 -12.29 -7.66 -13.40
CA SER A 29 -12.07 -8.92 -12.68
C SER A 29 -10.64 -9.05 -12.13
N HIS A 30 -9.75 -8.12 -12.49
CA HIS A 30 -8.32 -8.17 -12.17
C HIS A 30 -7.84 -7.03 -11.28
N SER A 31 -8.69 -6.07 -10.93
CA SER A 31 -8.31 -4.96 -10.05
C SER A 31 -8.61 -5.27 -8.60
N HIS A 32 -7.72 -4.81 -7.74
CA HIS A 32 -7.86 -4.84 -6.30
C HIS A 32 -8.11 -3.43 -5.77
N ASN A 33 -8.35 -3.28 -4.47
CA ASN A 33 -8.41 -1.98 -3.80
C ASN A 33 -7.02 -1.57 -3.32
N ASP A 34 -6.09 -1.47 -4.24
CA ASP A 34 -4.65 -1.37 -4.04
C ASP A 34 -4.05 -0.05 -4.56
N THR A 35 -4.88 0.96 -4.80
CA THR A 35 -4.38 2.28 -5.21
C THR A 35 -3.52 2.88 -4.11
N GLY A 36 -2.33 3.34 -4.48
CA GLY A 36 -1.32 3.80 -3.54
C GLY A 36 -0.49 2.68 -2.91
N HIS A 37 -0.77 1.41 -3.20
CA HIS A 37 0.06 0.29 -2.76
C HIS A 37 1.53 0.49 -3.15
N VAL A 38 2.43 0.15 -2.25
CA VAL A 38 3.88 0.23 -2.44
C VAL A 38 4.54 -1.12 -2.22
N GLU A 39 5.43 -1.51 -3.11
CA GLU A 39 6.37 -2.61 -2.88
C GLU A 39 7.79 -2.08 -2.85
N ILE A 40 8.64 -2.71 -2.04
CA ILE A 40 10.05 -2.39 -1.90
C ILE A 40 10.86 -3.67 -1.98
N HIS A 41 11.74 -3.73 -2.97
CA HIS A 41 12.78 -4.72 -3.10
C HIS A 41 14.13 -4.03 -2.92
N ALA A 42 14.94 -4.50 -2.00
CA ALA A 42 16.25 -3.90 -1.71
C ALA A 42 17.30 -4.96 -1.53
N ARG A 43 18.45 -4.78 -2.22
CA ARG A 43 19.63 -5.64 -2.10
C ARG A 43 19.32 -7.12 -2.38
N GLY A 44 18.49 -7.37 -3.40
CA GLY A 44 18.15 -8.73 -3.81
C GLY A 44 17.15 -9.45 -2.88
N GLU A 45 16.35 -8.70 -2.10
CA GLU A 45 15.31 -9.24 -1.21
C GLU A 45 14.05 -8.37 -1.24
N ASP A 46 12.89 -9.03 -1.17
CA ASP A 46 11.62 -8.35 -0.97
C ASP A 46 11.51 -7.92 0.51
N ILE A 47 11.15 -6.67 0.74
CA ILE A 47 10.95 -6.08 2.06
C ILE A 47 9.47 -5.84 2.30
N LEU A 48 8.84 -5.01 1.47
CA LEU A 48 7.39 -4.85 1.41
C LEU A 48 6.89 -5.51 0.13
N THR A 49 5.91 -6.40 0.27
CA THR A 49 5.43 -7.24 -0.82
C THR A 49 3.91 -7.15 -0.95
N ASP A 50 3.40 -7.57 -2.09
CA ASP A 50 1.96 -7.76 -2.30
C ASP A 50 1.53 -9.15 -1.80
N SER A 51 0.38 -9.23 -1.17
CA SER A 51 -0.20 -10.49 -0.72
C SER A 51 -0.80 -11.33 -1.85
N GLY A 52 -0.93 -10.74 -3.05
CA GLY A 52 -1.49 -11.38 -4.23
C GLY A 52 -3.01 -11.51 -4.21
N ARG A 53 -3.53 -12.47 -4.92
CA ARG A 53 -4.97 -12.65 -5.16
C ARG A 53 -5.58 -13.87 -4.48
N TYR A 54 -4.78 -14.74 -3.93
CA TYR A 54 -5.14 -16.04 -3.40
C TYR A 54 -5.66 -17.02 -4.47
N ILE A 55 -6.86 -16.81 -5.03
CA ILE A 55 -7.47 -17.73 -6.01
C ILE A 55 -8.33 -16.99 -7.03
N TYR A 56 -8.37 -17.51 -8.28
CA TYR A 56 -9.16 -16.89 -9.35
C TYR A 56 -10.65 -17.23 -9.28
N ASN A 57 -10.99 -18.47 -8.99
CA ASN A 57 -12.38 -18.93 -9.02
C ASN A 57 -12.59 -20.10 -8.06
N SER A 58 -13.30 -19.86 -6.97
CA SER A 58 -13.78 -20.91 -6.10
C SER A 58 -14.99 -20.42 -5.31
N SER A 59 -16.06 -21.22 -5.34
CA SER A 59 -17.27 -20.93 -4.55
C SER A 59 -17.08 -21.17 -3.06
N CYS A 60 -16.07 -21.95 -2.66
CA CYS A 60 -15.81 -22.31 -1.27
C CYS A 60 -14.81 -21.38 -0.55
N TRP A 61 -14.17 -20.42 -1.25
CA TRP A 61 -13.16 -19.54 -0.69
C TRP A 61 -13.49 -18.05 -0.93
N LYS A 62 -14.75 -17.69 -0.94
CA LYS A 62 -15.20 -16.32 -1.23
C LYS A 62 -14.63 -15.30 -0.27
N ASP A 63 -14.61 -15.63 1.03
CA ASP A 63 -14.19 -14.69 2.07
C ASP A 63 -12.70 -14.38 1.95
N TRP A 64 -11.86 -15.39 1.75
CA TRP A 64 -10.43 -15.22 1.48
C TRP A 64 -10.18 -14.41 0.21
N ARG A 65 -10.90 -14.71 -0.85
CA ARG A 65 -10.78 -13.92 -2.07
C ARG A 65 -11.17 -12.46 -1.85
N HIS A 66 -12.23 -12.19 -1.09
CA HIS A 66 -12.63 -10.83 -0.76
C HIS A 66 -11.55 -10.11 0.05
N TYR A 67 -10.97 -10.78 1.03
CA TYR A 67 -9.85 -10.25 1.81
C TYR A 67 -8.68 -9.85 0.91
N PHE A 68 -8.18 -10.76 0.06
CA PHE A 68 -7.05 -10.49 -0.84
C PHE A 68 -7.33 -9.46 -1.94
N LEU A 69 -8.57 -9.08 -2.15
CA LEU A 69 -8.96 -8.00 -3.06
C LEU A 69 -9.21 -6.68 -2.32
N SER A 70 -9.28 -6.71 -0.99
CA SER A 70 -9.52 -5.54 -0.16
C SER A 70 -8.25 -4.72 0.08
N ALA A 71 -8.40 -3.44 0.42
CA ALA A 71 -7.26 -2.59 0.77
C ALA A 71 -6.46 -3.11 1.98
N LYS A 72 -7.09 -3.93 2.86
CA LYS A 72 -6.44 -4.55 4.03
C LYS A 72 -5.31 -5.52 3.67
N ALA A 73 -5.37 -6.12 2.49
CA ALA A 73 -4.37 -7.06 2.00
C ALA A 73 -3.20 -6.39 1.25
N HIS A 74 -3.21 -5.07 1.13
CA HIS A 74 -2.25 -4.30 0.35
C HIS A 74 -1.57 -3.23 1.19
N ASN A 75 -0.39 -2.79 0.79
CA ASN A 75 0.39 -1.74 1.46
C ASN A 75 -0.19 -0.35 1.15
N THR A 76 -1.40 -0.09 1.60
CA THR A 76 -2.14 1.14 1.30
C THR A 76 -3.02 1.60 2.45
N LEU A 77 -3.74 2.69 2.23
CA LEU A 77 -4.66 3.31 3.16
C LEU A 77 -6.04 2.62 3.15
N TYR A 78 -6.63 2.47 4.32
CA TYR A 78 -8.01 2.02 4.52
C TYR A 78 -8.73 2.95 5.49
N VAL A 79 -9.98 3.33 5.19
CA VAL A 79 -10.69 4.37 5.92
C VAL A 79 -12.09 3.90 6.27
N ASP A 80 -12.47 3.99 7.57
CA ASP A 80 -13.82 3.75 8.10
C ASP A 80 -14.46 2.44 7.61
N ASP A 81 -13.69 1.39 7.46
CA ASP A 81 -14.12 0.11 6.92
C ASP A 81 -14.72 0.20 5.49
N HIS A 82 -14.29 1.20 4.70
CA HIS A 82 -14.73 1.38 3.32
C HIS A 82 -13.64 1.03 2.31
N GLU A 83 -14.04 0.34 1.26
CA GLU A 83 -13.19 0.06 0.11
C GLU A 83 -13.16 1.24 -0.88
N MET A 84 -12.03 1.45 -1.57
CA MET A 84 -11.80 2.56 -2.51
C MET A 84 -12.69 2.54 -3.77
N GLY A 85 -13.67 1.69 -3.89
CA GLY A 85 -14.60 1.70 -5.02
C GLY A 85 -14.79 0.39 -5.76
N THR A 86 -14.10 -0.68 -5.36
CA THR A 86 -14.29 -1.99 -5.95
C THR A 86 -14.85 -2.97 -4.95
N VAL A 87 -16.02 -3.51 -5.26
CA VAL A 87 -16.51 -4.71 -4.60
C VAL A 87 -16.31 -5.86 -5.59
N PRO A 88 -15.61 -6.94 -5.22
CA PRO A 88 -15.37 -8.08 -6.10
C PRO A 88 -16.66 -8.64 -6.69
N GLY A 89 -16.70 -8.82 -8.00
CA GLY A 89 -17.85 -9.39 -8.72
C GLY A 89 -19.02 -8.43 -8.96
N VAL A 90 -18.88 -7.16 -8.59
CA VAL A 90 -19.87 -6.11 -8.85
C VAL A 90 -19.32 -5.10 -9.83
N THR A 91 -20.18 -4.60 -10.72
CA THR A 91 -19.85 -3.47 -11.57
C THR A 91 -19.43 -2.28 -10.71
N ARG A 92 -18.32 -1.64 -11.03
CA ARG A 92 -17.85 -0.47 -10.29
C ARG A 92 -18.90 0.61 -10.30
N THR A 93 -19.31 0.98 -9.13
CA THR A 93 -20.23 2.09 -8.94
C THR A 93 -19.49 3.43 -8.94
N ARG A 94 -18.16 3.41 -8.78
CA ARG A 94 -17.32 4.60 -8.62
C ARG A 94 -16.05 4.49 -9.46
N GLY A 95 -15.61 5.62 -10.02
CA GLY A 95 -14.30 5.75 -10.62
C GLY A 95 -13.25 6.06 -9.55
N VAL A 96 -12.08 5.47 -9.66
CA VAL A 96 -10.89 5.82 -8.86
C VAL A 96 -9.84 6.35 -9.81
N ARG A 97 -9.29 7.52 -9.51
CA ARG A 97 -8.25 8.15 -10.32
C ARG A 97 -7.02 8.45 -9.49
N THR A 98 -5.88 8.14 -10.06
CA THR A 98 -4.57 8.52 -9.54
C THR A 98 -4.04 9.73 -10.30
N TYR A 99 -3.51 10.68 -9.56
CA TYR A 99 -2.85 11.88 -10.08
C TYR A 99 -1.37 11.79 -9.75
N LEU A 100 -0.53 11.79 -10.79
CA LEU A 100 0.92 11.85 -10.64
C LEU A 100 1.34 13.31 -10.45
N HIS A 101 2.03 13.60 -9.36
CA HIS A 101 2.55 14.93 -9.02
C HIS A 101 4.03 15.06 -9.35
N ALA A 102 4.82 14.00 -9.06
CA ALA A 102 6.22 13.93 -9.39
C ALA A 102 6.67 12.50 -9.68
N PHE A 103 7.56 12.36 -10.63
CA PHE A 103 8.29 11.15 -10.95
C PHE A 103 9.71 11.57 -11.30
N GLU A 104 10.60 11.58 -10.32
CA GLU A 104 11.90 12.24 -10.41
C GLU A 104 13.02 11.32 -9.99
N GLU A 105 14.14 11.42 -10.67
CA GLU A 105 15.37 10.70 -10.35
C GLU A 105 16.59 11.58 -10.55
N ASN A 106 17.48 11.56 -9.56
CA ASN A 106 18.81 12.18 -9.63
C ASN A 106 19.78 11.42 -8.74
N GLU A 107 21.03 11.93 -8.61
CA GLU A 107 22.06 11.28 -7.79
C GLU A 107 21.74 11.23 -6.29
N GLN A 108 20.81 12.06 -5.81
CA GLN A 108 20.49 12.20 -4.39
C GLN A 108 19.23 11.41 -4.00
N TYR A 109 18.27 11.24 -4.91
CA TYR A 109 17.02 10.53 -4.62
C TYR A 109 16.30 10.04 -5.87
N GLN A 110 15.40 9.10 -5.64
CA GLN A 110 14.32 8.71 -6.55
C GLN A 110 12.99 9.00 -5.84
N LEU A 111 12.04 9.64 -6.54
CA LEU A 111 10.76 10.07 -5.98
C LEU A 111 9.59 9.64 -6.85
N ILE A 112 8.58 9.05 -6.23
CA ILE A 112 7.24 8.89 -6.79
C ILE A 112 6.27 9.61 -5.84
N ASP A 113 5.51 10.56 -6.36
CA ASP A 113 4.50 11.35 -5.63
C ASP A 113 3.17 11.27 -6.36
N ILE A 114 2.19 10.62 -5.73
CA ILE A 114 0.85 10.45 -6.27
C ILE A 114 -0.22 10.87 -5.26
N SER A 115 -1.40 11.19 -5.76
CA SER A 115 -2.62 11.21 -4.95
C SER A 115 -3.75 10.46 -5.64
N HIS A 116 -4.77 10.10 -4.89
CA HIS A 116 -5.97 9.48 -5.42
C HIS A 116 -7.24 9.93 -4.68
N ASN A 117 -8.37 9.75 -5.37
CA ASN A 117 -9.69 10.13 -4.88
C ASN A 117 -10.52 8.92 -4.42
N GLY A 118 -9.88 7.83 -4.00
CA GLY A 118 -10.58 6.58 -3.68
C GLY A 118 -11.65 6.70 -2.59
N TYR A 119 -11.63 7.75 -1.79
CA TYR A 119 -12.57 8.02 -0.69
C TYR A 119 -13.37 9.32 -0.86
N ASP A 120 -13.46 9.87 -2.08
CA ASP A 120 -14.19 11.10 -2.38
C ASP A 120 -15.73 10.94 -2.32
N PHE A 121 -16.19 9.72 -2.23
CA PHE A 121 -17.60 9.35 -2.19
C PHE A 121 -18.23 9.41 -0.80
N MET A 122 -17.41 9.50 0.23
CA MET A 122 -17.89 9.56 1.61
C MET A 122 -18.62 10.88 1.87
N ASP A 123 -19.53 10.89 2.84
CA ASP A 123 -20.25 12.12 3.24
C ASP A 123 -19.27 13.19 3.75
N ASP A 124 -18.15 12.76 4.34
CA ASP A 124 -16.97 13.57 4.62
C ASP A 124 -15.81 13.10 3.71
N PRO A 125 -15.70 13.65 2.48
CA PRO A 125 -14.80 13.13 1.47
C PRO A 125 -13.34 13.33 1.83
N MET A 126 -12.54 12.29 1.58
CA MET A 126 -11.11 12.28 1.85
C MET A 126 -10.29 11.96 0.60
N PHE A 127 -9.08 12.52 0.58
CA PHE A 127 -8.09 12.34 -0.46
C PHE A 127 -6.78 11.88 0.17
N HIS A 128 -6.18 10.88 -0.41
CA HIS A 128 -4.89 10.36 0.00
C HIS A 128 -3.80 10.81 -0.97
N ARG A 129 -2.68 11.30 -0.42
CA ARG A 129 -1.44 11.55 -1.16
C ARG A 129 -0.32 10.74 -0.53
N ARG A 130 0.40 10.01 -1.37
CA ARG A 130 1.58 9.22 -0.96
C ARG A 130 2.79 9.68 -1.73
N ARG A 131 3.87 9.91 -1.00
CA ARG A 131 5.20 10.08 -1.54
C ARG A 131 6.07 8.93 -1.11
N VAL A 132 6.79 8.36 -2.06
CA VAL A 132 7.81 7.36 -1.78
C VAL A 132 9.13 7.89 -2.30
N VAL A 133 10.08 8.07 -1.41
CA VAL A 133 11.42 8.55 -1.72
C VAL A 133 12.42 7.45 -1.37
N ARG A 134 13.27 7.08 -2.32
CA ARG A 134 14.46 6.30 -2.06
C ARG A 134 15.67 7.24 -2.03
N LEU A 135 16.41 7.19 -0.95
CA LEU A 135 17.69 7.87 -0.76
C LEU A 135 18.85 6.88 -0.97
N PRO A 136 20.11 7.35 -1.05
CA PRO A 136 21.27 6.46 -1.03
C PRO A 136 21.24 5.46 0.12
N ASP A 137 21.97 4.35 -0.01
CA ASP A 137 22.06 3.27 0.97
C ASP A 137 20.74 2.54 1.27
N ASP A 138 19.79 2.59 0.31
CA ASP A 138 18.47 1.96 0.41
C ASP A 138 17.66 2.43 1.62
N VAL A 139 17.74 3.72 1.92
CA VAL A 139 16.84 4.37 2.87
C VAL A 139 15.57 4.80 2.13
N TYR A 140 14.41 4.32 2.60
CA TYR A 140 13.10 4.66 2.04
C TYR A 140 12.32 5.53 3.01
N VAL A 141 11.70 6.56 2.47
CA VAL A 141 10.75 7.40 3.20
C VAL A 141 9.40 7.31 2.53
N ILE A 142 8.39 6.86 3.26
CA ILE A 142 7.00 6.85 2.80
C ILE A 142 6.26 7.92 3.61
N GLU A 143 5.76 8.93 2.92
CA GLU A 143 4.92 9.98 3.50
C GLU A 143 3.49 9.79 3.03
N ASP A 144 2.58 9.63 3.97
CA ASP A 144 1.15 9.57 3.72
C ASP A 144 0.47 10.82 4.27
N ARG A 145 -0.29 11.49 3.42
CA ARG A 145 -1.10 12.63 3.79
C ARG A 145 -2.56 12.38 3.43
N VAL A 146 -3.41 12.42 4.43
CA VAL A 146 -4.85 12.40 4.25
C VAL A 146 -5.39 13.81 4.43
N THR A 147 -6.19 14.27 3.47
CA THR A 147 -6.83 15.59 3.50
C THR A 147 -8.31 15.44 3.17
N GLY A 148 -9.14 16.24 3.81
CA GLY A 148 -10.58 16.21 3.63
C GLY A 148 -11.26 17.42 4.22
N ILE A 149 -12.57 17.41 4.29
CA ILE A 149 -13.37 18.44 4.95
C ILE A 149 -13.26 18.29 6.47
N CYS A 150 -13.04 17.05 6.94
CA CYS A 150 -12.78 16.70 8.34
C CYS A 150 -13.87 17.21 9.31
N ARG A 151 -15.14 16.96 8.98
CA ARG A 151 -16.28 17.27 9.83
C ARG A 151 -16.47 16.27 10.96
N GLU A 152 -15.99 15.05 10.74
CA GLU A 152 -16.11 13.91 11.64
C GLU A 152 -14.74 13.33 11.97
N GLU A 153 -14.67 12.48 12.98
CA GLU A 153 -13.50 11.66 13.24
C GLU A 153 -13.53 10.43 12.36
N HIS A 154 -12.39 10.09 11.79
CA HIS A 154 -12.22 8.94 10.89
C HIS A 154 -11.24 7.93 11.45
N ASP A 155 -11.54 6.64 11.28
CA ASP A 155 -10.61 5.55 11.52
C ASP A 155 -9.73 5.35 10.27
N ILE A 156 -8.48 5.76 10.37
CA ILE A 156 -7.52 5.68 9.26
C ILE A 156 -6.48 4.63 9.59
N ARG A 157 -6.38 3.59 8.76
CA ARG A 157 -5.43 2.49 8.90
C ARG A 157 -4.49 2.45 7.71
N LEU A 158 -3.22 2.22 7.98
CA LEU A 158 -2.19 1.93 6.98
C LEU A 158 -1.71 0.50 7.19
N TYR A 159 -1.77 -0.30 6.14
CA TYR A 159 -1.29 -1.67 6.15
C TYR A 159 0.07 -1.77 5.47
N TYR A 160 0.95 -2.60 6.03
CA TYR A 160 2.25 -2.91 5.46
C TYR A 160 2.52 -4.41 5.57
N ASN A 161 2.58 -5.09 4.43
CA ASN A 161 2.86 -6.51 4.34
C ASN A 161 4.37 -6.71 4.14
N PHE A 162 5.04 -7.17 5.18
CA PHE A 162 6.43 -7.56 5.07
C PHE A 162 6.56 -8.93 4.39
N ALA A 163 7.61 -9.11 3.59
CA ALA A 163 7.96 -10.42 3.05
C ALA A 163 8.23 -11.43 4.17
N PHE A 164 8.38 -12.70 3.82
CA PHE A 164 8.68 -13.74 4.83
C PHE A 164 9.93 -13.40 5.62
N GLY A 165 9.79 -13.35 6.94
CA GLY A 165 10.86 -12.96 7.86
C GLY A 165 10.33 -12.87 9.28
N HIS A 166 11.03 -12.13 10.12
CA HIS A 166 10.61 -11.86 11.49
C HIS A 166 10.50 -10.35 11.69
N LEU A 167 9.33 -9.91 12.09
CA LEU A 167 9.05 -8.50 12.44
C LEU A 167 8.79 -8.42 13.94
N ASP A 168 9.50 -7.52 14.62
CA ASP A 168 9.32 -7.23 16.03
C ASP A 168 9.41 -5.71 16.25
N GLY A 169 8.77 -5.22 17.30
CA GLY A 169 8.85 -3.80 17.65
C GLY A 169 7.57 -3.26 18.28
N GLU A 170 7.67 -2.03 18.73
CA GLU A 170 6.59 -1.31 19.40
C GLU A 170 6.78 0.21 19.28
N ASN A 171 5.75 0.96 19.62
CA ASN A 171 5.82 2.42 19.75
C ASN A 171 6.37 3.14 18.51
N GLY A 172 6.06 2.61 17.32
CA GLY A 172 6.47 3.21 16.05
C GLY A 172 7.89 2.88 15.62
N LYS A 173 8.56 1.94 16.28
CA LYS A 173 9.85 1.42 15.84
C LYS A 173 9.80 -0.10 15.71
N PHE A 174 10.10 -0.60 14.52
CA PHE A 174 10.02 -2.00 14.15
C PHE A 174 11.30 -2.46 13.48
N ASP A 175 11.78 -3.64 13.86
CA ASP A 175 12.92 -4.28 13.25
C ASP A 175 12.45 -5.52 12.48
N TYR A 176 12.70 -5.53 11.19
CA TYR A 176 12.42 -6.64 10.31
C TYR A 176 13.71 -7.39 9.97
N THR A 177 13.71 -8.70 10.18
CA THR A 177 14.81 -9.59 9.80
C THR A 177 14.33 -10.51 8.67
N SER A 178 14.95 -10.37 7.48
CA SER A 178 14.62 -11.18 6.32
C SER A 178 15.03 -12.65 6.48
N GLN A 179 14.54 -13.52 5.60
CA GLN A 179 14.94 -14.93 5.56
C GLN A 179 16.46 -15.12 5.34
N LYS A 180 17.13 -14.16 4.68
CA LYS A 180 18.60 -14.18 4.51
C LYS A 180 19.36 -13.61 5.72
N GLY A 181 18.65 -13.20 6.76
CA GLY A 181 19.22 -12.66 8.00
C GLY A 181 19.63 -11.19 7.93
N ARG A 182 19.23 -10.45 6.90
CA ARG A 182 19.45 -9.00 6.84
C ARG A 182 18.42 -8.28 7.71
N ARG A 183 18.86 -7.19 8.34
CA ARG A 183 18.02 -6.39 9.22
C ARG A 183 17.67 -5.07 8.58
N TYR A 184 16.41 -4.69 8.74
CA TYR A 184 15.85 -3.42 8.31
C TYR A 184 15.06 -2.83 9.45
N THR A 185 15.18 -1.53 9.68
CA THR A 185 14.42 -0.83 10.72
C THR A 185 13.42 0.09 10.07
N MET A 186 12.17 -0.02 10.48
CA MET A 186 11.10 0.92 10.14
C MET A 186 10.82 1.82 11.35
N THR A 187 10.78 3.13 11.11
CA THR A 187 10.35 4.10 12.12
C THR A 187 9.13 4.83 11.59
N VAL A 188 8.07 4.86 12.37
CA VAL A 188 6.81 5.53 12.02
C VAL A 188 6.61 6.74 12.90
N GLN A 189 6.28 7.88 12.28
CA GLN A 189 5.95 9.13 12.95
C GLN A 189 4.69 9.73 12.35
N ALA A 190 3.88 10.36 13.17
CA ALA A 190 2.69 11.07 12.72
C ALA A 190 2.45 12.32 13.57
N ASP A 191 1.61 13.22 13.07
CA ASP A 191 1.11 14.40 13.80
C ASP A 191 -0.02 14.06 14.79
N LYS A 192 -0.48 12.84 14.78
CA LYS A 192 -1.49 12.27 15.68
C LYS A 192 -0.93 11.06 16.42
N LYS A 193 -1.59 10.67 17.51
CA LYS A 193 -1.30 9.42 18.18
C LYS A 193 -1.65 8.25 17.23
N LEU A 194 -0.72 7.31 17.13
CA LEU A 194 -0.91 6.05 16.41
C LEU A 194 -0.98 4.89 17.38
N ASP A 195 -1.83 3.94 17.08
CA ASP A 195 -1.84 2.61 17.66
C ASP A 195 -1.28 1.62 16.62
N PHE A 196 -0.50 0.65 17.07
CA PHE A 196 0.20 -0.30 16.21
C PHE A 196 -0.18 -1.73 16.55
N GLU A 197 -0.34 -2.54 15.53
CA GLU A 197 -0.59 -3.97 15.65
C GLU A 197 0.30 -4.72 14.67
N ILE A 198 0.96 -5.79 15.13
CA ILE A 198 1.66 -6.74 14.28
C ILE A 198 0.77 -7.97 14.14
N LEU A 199 0.38 -8.27 12.92
CA LEU A 199 -0.41 -9.46 12.59
C LEU A 199 0.52 -10.48 11.94
N GLU A 200 0.60 -11.66 12.53
CA GLU A 200 1.19 -12.82 11.84
C GLU A 200 0.12 -13.49 10.98
N GLY A 201 0.54 -14.11 9.88
CA GLY A 201 -0.37 -14.78 8.97
C GLY A 201 -1.31 -15.73 9.73
N SER A 202 -2.60 -15.46 9.64
CA SER A 202 -3.66 -16.19 10.32
C SER A 202 -4.42 -17.04 9.33
N GLU A 203 -5.00 -18.17 9.79
CA GLU A 203 -5.89 -18.99 8.95
C GLU A 203 -7.30 -18.39 8.84
N ASP A 204 -7.60 -17.36 9.65
CA ASP A 204 -8.86 -16.61 9.63
C ASP A 204 -8.61 -15.19 9.08
N PRO A 205 -9.33 -14.80 8.00
CA PRO A 205 -9.21 -13.49 7.38
C PRO A 205 -9.84 -12.36 8.21
#